data_6fc77343dbc9a9113df364443b460089
#
_entry.id   6fc77343dbc9a9113df364443b460089
#
_cell.length_a   1.000
_cell.length_b   1.000
_cell.length_c   1.000
_cell.angle_alpha   90.00
_cell.angle_beta   90.00
_cell.angle_gamma   90.00
#
_symmetry.space_group_name_H-M   'P 1'
#
loop_
_entity.id
_entity.type
_entity.pdbx_description
1 polymer ?
#
loop_
_entity_poly.entity_id
_entity_poly.type
_entity_poly.pdbx_seq_one_letter_code
_entity_poly.pdbx_strand_id
1 'polypeptide(L)'
;MNKYGQYCPMARAAEILGDRWTLLIVRDIICGAQHFNALERGLPGIPRAVLTGRLKRLREAGIIERQEASPGRKSSYRLTQAGWELYPVIETLTHWGAKWAFGEPEKSELQPVLLLWWMHERLDRAQLPAQRVVVEFDFLESRPERYWLVLKPEDASVCIQHPGFEIDVLVTAELSAFFQVWLGRMHFSDALREERIQLDAPPALIRQFPSWFTLSLAAPAVRAAMNES
;
A
#
# COMPACT_ATOMS: atom_id res chain seq x y z
N MET A 1 14.60 9.71 24.24
CA MET A 1 13.65 8.57 24.34
C MET A 1 13.01 8.62 25.71
N ASN A 2 11.69 8.75 25.80
CA ASN A 2 11.00 8.61 27.09
C ASN A 2 11.05 7.15 27.50
N LYS A 3 11.79 6.84 28.56
CA LYS A 3 11.86 5.49 29.13
C LYS A 3 10.73 5.30 30.13
N TYR A 4 10.06 4.16 30.09
CA TYR A 4 9.04 3.81 31.08
C TYR A 4 9.65 3.49 32.46
N GLY A 5 10.98 3.28 32.53
CA GLY A 5 11.66 2.93 33.77
C GLY A 5 11.32 1.53 34.31
N GLN A 6 10.71 0.68 33.48
CA GLN A 6 10.29 -0.66 33.88
C GLN A 6 11.24 -1.73 33.30
N TYR A 7 11.57 -2.73 34.10
CA TYR A 7 12.25 -3.93 33.67
C TYR A 7 11.20 -4.93 33.14
N CYS A 8 10.63 -4.60 31.99
CA CYS A 8 9.53 -5.35 31.34
C CYS A 8 9.77 -5.40 29.83
N PRO A 9 9.75 -6.58 29.20
CA PRO A 9 9.92 -6.72 27.73
C PRO A 9 8.91 -5.91 26.93
N MET A 10 7.64 -5.86 27.39
CA MET A 10 6.60 -5.06 26.75
C MET A 10 6.90 -3.56 26.82
N ALA A 11 7.38 -3.05 27.96
CA ALA A 11 7.78 -1.66 28.08
C ALA A 11 8.96 -1.33 27.14
N ARG A 12 9.94 -2.22 27.01
CA ARG A 12 11.06 -2.06 26.10
C ARG A 12 10.63 -2.05 24.63
N ALA A 13 9.72 -2.94 24.25
CA ALA A 13 9.13 -2.94 22.90
C ALA A 13 8.35 -1.64 22.64
N ALA A 14 7.54 -1.19 23.58
CA ALA A 14 6.77 0.05 23.47
C ALA A 14 7.66 1.32 23.41
N GLU A 15 8.83 1.33 24.07
CA GLU A 15 9.81 2.42 23.93
C GLU A 15 10.32 2.57 22.49
N ILE A 16 10.35 1.49 21.70
CA ILE A 16 10.82 1.48 20.31
C ILE A 16 9.65 1.68 19.35
N LEU A 17 8.56 0.95 19.55
CA LEU A 17 7.45 0.81 18.59
C LEU A 17 6.29 1.77 18.85
N GLY A 18 6.16 2.30 20.08
CA GLY A 18 5.00 3.10 20.50
C GLY A 18 4.95 4.52 19.94
N ASP A 19 5.97 4.94 19.24
CA ASP A 19 5.95 6.23 18.55
C ASP A 19 5.00 6.20 17.34
N ARG A 20 4.20 7.26 17.15
CA ARG A 20 3.38 7.44 15.95
C ARG A 20 4.23 7.24 14.68
N TRP A 21 3.68 6.58 13.70
CA TRP A 21 4.26 6.21 12.41
C TRP A 21 5.18 4.98 12.41
N THR A 22 5.76 4.58 13.53
CA THR A 22 6.79 3.53 13.56
C THR A 22 6.28 2.21 13.01
N LEU A 23 5.14 1.71 13.50
CA LEU A 23 4.52 0.47 13.01
C LEU A 23 4.07 0.57 11.55
N LEU A 24 3.58 1.76 11.13
CA LEU A 24 3.19 1.98 9.74
C LEU A 24 4.39 1.98 8.79
N ILE A 25 5.55 2.52 9.22
CA ILE A 25 6.80 2.44 8.45
C ILE A 25 7.24 0.99 8.29
N VAL A 26 7.20 0.19 9.36
CA VAL A 26 7.56 -1.23 9.31
C VAL A 26 6.60 -1.99 8.39
N ARG A 27 5.28 -1.74 8.50
CA ARG A 27 4.27 -2.29 7.58
C ARG A 27 4.58 -1.99 6.11
N ASP A 28 4.93 -0.75 5.80
CA ASP A 28 5.18 -0.34 4.42
C ASP A 28 6.46 -0.98 3.87
N ILE A 29 7.50 -1.15 4.70
CA ILE A 29 8.70 -1.90 4.30
C ILE A 29 8.36 -3.39 4.05
N ILE A 30 7.51 -4.01 4.88
CA ILE A 30 6.98 -5.37 4.65
C ILE A 30 6.26 -5.44 3.29
N CYS A 31 5.49 -4.40 2.94
CA CYS A 31 4.76 -4.32 1.68
C CYS A 31 5.63 -4.00 0.45
N GLY A 32 6.94 -3.74 0.62
CA GLY A 32 7.87 -3.50 -0.48
C GLY A 32 8.37 -2.06 -0.63
N ALA A 33 7.85 -1.11 0.13
CA ALA A 33 8.29 0.30 0.10
C ALA A 33 9.68 0.45 0.73
N GLN A 34 10.73 0.18 -0.04
CA GLN A 34 12.12 0.15 0.45
C GLN A 34 12.86 1.48 0.34
N HIS A 35 12.32 2.45 -0.39
CA HIS A 35 12.98 3.74 -0.60
C HIS A 35 12.33 4.85 0.20
N PHE A 36 13.12 5.86 0.60
CA PHE A 36 12.62 7.00 1.38
C PHE A 36 11.37 7.64 0.76
N ASN A 37 11.42 7.92 -0.55
CA ASN A 37 10.30 8.54 -1.24
C ASN A 37 9.08 7.60 -1.36
N ALA A 38 9.29 6.29 -1.40
CA ALA A 38 8.23 5.30 -1.39
C ALA A 38 7.50 5.32 -0.04
N LEU A 39 8.24 5.30 1.06
CA LEU A 39 7.70 5.40 2.43
C LEU A 39 6.97 6.74 2.65
N GLU A 40 7.53 7.85 2.16
CA GLU A 40 6.89 9.16 2.28
C GLU A 40 5.54 9.21 1.55
N ARG A 41 5.45 8.63 0.36
CA ARG A 41 4.19 8.55 -0.41
C ARG A 41 3.16 7.62 0.22
N GLY A 42 3.60 6.49 0.80
CA GLY A 42 2.72 5.52 1.46
C GLY A 42 2.17 6.00 2.80
N LEU A 43 2.73 7.06 3.38
CA LEU A 43 2.40 7.60 4.70
C LEU A 43 1.95 9.06 4.61
N PRO A 44 0.75 9.35 4.09
CA PRO A 44 0.28 10.71 3.89
C PRO A 44 0.29 11.51 5.20
N GLY A 45 0.82 12.73 5.12
CA GLY A 45 0.92 13.63 6.26
C GLY A 45 2.10 13.39 7.21
N ILE A 46 3.00 12.44 6.91
CA ILE A 46 4.24 12.30 7.67
C ILE A 46 5.22 13.42 7.29
N PRO A 47 5.70 14.25 8.23
CA PRO A 47 6.74 15.22 7.93
C PRO A 47 8.07 14.50 7.62
N ARG A 48 8.81 14.97 6.61
CA ARG A 48 10.12 14.38 6.21
C ARG A 48 11.10 14.24 7.37
N ALA A 49 11.17 15.24 8.23
CA ALA A 49 12.03 15.21 9.41
C ALA A 49 11.63 14.09 10.40
N VAL A 50 10.31 13.84 10.55
CA VAL A 50 9.80 12.75 11.38
C VAL A 50 10.14 11.40 10.76
N LEU A 51 9.90 11.21 9.46
CA LEU A 51 10.27 9.99 8.77
C LEU A 51 11.77 9.70 8.90
N THR A 52 12.62 10.72 8.66
CA THR A 52 14.08 10.59 8.82
C THR A 52 14.45 10.15 10.24
N GLY A 53 13.86 10.80 11.25
CA GLY A 53 14.10 10.47 12.67
C GLY A 53 13.63 9.05 13.05
N ARG A 54 12.48 8.60 12.51
CA ARG A 54 11.97 7.23 12.73
C ARG A 54 12.85 6.18 12.09
N LEU A 55 13.25 6.38 10.84
CA LEU A 55 14.16 5.48 10.13
C LEU A 55 15.53 5.38 10.84
N LYS A 56 16.05 6.49 11.36
CA LYS A 56 17.27 6.48 12.18
C LYS A 56 17.10 5.61 13.43
N ARG A 57 16.02 5.82 14.18
CA ARG A 57 15.73 5.04 15.42
C ARG A 57 15.51 3.55 15.15
N LEU A 58 14.79 3.21 14.08
CA LEU A 58 14.60 1.81 13.68
C LEU A 58 15.93 1.13 13.32
N ARG A 59 16.86 1.86 12.71
CA ARG A 59 18.23 1.36 12.44
C ARG A 59 19.02 1.17 13.74
N GLU A 60 19.00 2.16 14.63
CA GLU A 60 19.68 2.08 15.95
C GLU A 60 19.13 0.94 16.81
N ALA A 61 17.85 0.62 16.67
CA ALA A 61 17.20 -0.51 17.33
C ALA A 61 17.45 -1.86 16.63
N GLY A 62 18.15 -1.87 15.47
CA GLY A 62 18.42 -3.08 14.72
C GLY A 62 17.21 -3.71 14.01
N ILE A 63 16.13 -2.96 13.83
CA ILE A 63 14.89 -3.44 13.16
C ILE A 63 15.02 -3.34 11.64
N ILE A 64 15.67 -2.29 11.16
CA ILE A 64 15.95 -2.10 9.74
C ILE A 64 17.45 -1.87 9.53
N GLU A 65 17.89 -2.21 8.33
CA GLU A 65 19.21 -1.82 7.81
C GLU A 65 19.04 -0.91 6.61
N ARG A 66 20.04 -0.05 6.38
CA ARG A 66 20.11 0.78 5.18
C ARG A 66 21.18 0.23 4.25
N GLN A 67 20.79 -0.07 3.04
CA GLN A 67 21.71 -0.36 1.96
C GLN A 67 22.09 0.96 1.29
N GLU A 68 23.40 1.25 1.27
CA GLU A 68 23.89 2.49 0.67
C GLU A 68 23.71 2.47 -0.86
N ALA A 69 23.61 3.67 -1.44
CA ALA A 69 23.53 3.82 -2.87
C ALA A 69 24.84 3.31 -3.52
N SER A 70 24.71 2.66 -4.66
CA SER A 70 25.82 2.26 -5.52
C SER A 70 25.52 2.69 -6.96
N PRO A 71 26.48 2.67 -7.89
CA PRO A 71 26.22 3.04 -9.28
C PRO A 71 25.02 2.30 -9.84
N GLY A 72 24.00 3.04 -10.29
CA GLY A 72 22.73 2.50 -10.78
C GLY A 72 21.71 2.04 -9.71
N ARG A 73 22.04 2.12 -8.42
CA ARG A 73 21.13 1.73 -7.32
C ARG A 73 20.96 2.86 -6.30
N LYS A 74 19.70 3.23 -6.02
CA LYS A 74 19.34 4.15 -4.93
C LYS A 74 19.51 3.46 -3.58
N SER A 75 19.77 4.24 -2.51
CA SER A 75 19.76 3.69 -1.15
C SER A 75 18.37 3.13 -0.80
N SER A 76 18.36 2.02 -0.09
CA SER A 76 17.11 1.35 0.32
C SER A 76 17.15 0.94 1.80
N TYR A 77 15.98 0.74 2.36
CA TYR A 77 15.78 0.21 3.72
C TYR A 77 15.23 -1.21 3.62
N ARG A 78 15.76 -2.10 4.43
CA ARG A 78 15.30 -3.51 4.52
C ARG A 78 15.10 -3.89 5.97
N LEU A 79 14.19 -4.82 6.20
CA LEU A 79 14.03 -5.41 7.51
C LEU A 79 15.20 -6.35 7.81
N THR A 80 15.70 -6.29 9.03
CA THR A 80 16.56 -7.31 9.62
C THR A 80 15.72 -8.53 10.02
N GLN A 81 16.35 -9.58 10.58
CA GLN A 81 15.60 -10.67 11.19
C GLN A 81 14.65 -10.15 12.28
N ALA A 82 15.15 -9.32 13.21
CA ALA A 82 14.31 -8.70 14.26
C ALA A 82 13.15 -7.87 13.69
N GLY A 83 13.37 -7.21 12.55
CA GLY A 83 12.31 -6.50 11.83
C GLY A 83 11.24 -7.42 11.25
N TRP A 84 11.64 -8.55 10.65
CA TRP A 84 10.70 -9.56 10.15
C TRP A 84 9.92 -10.26 11.27
N GLU A 85 10.50 -10.42 12.44
CA GLU A 85 9.79 -10.96 13.61
C GLU A 85 8.69 -10.02 14.15
N LEU A 86 8.61 -8.76 13.67
CA LEU A 86 7.46 -7.87 13.92
C LEU A 86 6.25 -8.14 13.01
N TYR A 87 6.39 -8.97 11.96
CA TYR A 87 5.28 -9.28 11.05
C TYR A 87 4.03 -9.80 11.81
N PRO A 88 4.14 -10.81 12.71
CA PRO A 88 2.99 -11.29 13.48
C PRO A 88 2.37 -10.22 14.39
N VAL A 89 3.16 -9.28 14.91
CA VAL A 89 2.66 -8.18 15.72
C VAL A 89 1.80 -7.24 14.87
N ILE A 90 2.28 -6.87 13.68
CA ILE A 90 1.53 -6.03 12.75
C ILE A 90 0.27 -6.74 12.27
N GLU A 91 0.36 -8.04 11.96
CA GLU A 91 -0.78 -8.85 11.56
C GLU A 91 -1.85 -8.89 12.67
N THR A 92 -1.46 -9.15 13.91
CA THR A 92 -2.38 -9.18 15.07
C THR A 92 -3.04 -7.80 15.29
N LEU A 93 -2.26 -6.71 15.21
CA LEU A 93 -2.80 -5.36 15.30
C LEU A 93 -3.77 -5.04 14.14
N THR A 94 -3.47 -5.54 12.93
CA THR A 94 -4.35 -5.38 11.77
C THR A 94 -5.68 -6.12 11.97
N HIS A 95 -5.65 -7.33 12.51
CA HIS A 95 -6.87 -8.09 12.86
C HIS A 95 -7.70 -7.39 13.94
N TRP A 96 -7.04 -6.92 14.99
CA TRP A 96 -7.72 -6.16 16.04
C TRP A 96 -8.34 -4.88 15.50
N GLY A 97 -7.58 -4.13 14.69
CA GLY A 97 -8.03 -2.90 14.05
C GLY A 97 -9.21 -3.12 13.11
N ALA A 98 -9.16 -4.18 12.28
CA ALA A 98 -10.24 -4.53 11.36
C ALA A 98 -11.56 -4.84 12.09
N LYS A 99 -11.48 -5.48 13.26
CA LYS A 99 -12.64 -5.87 14.04
C LYS A 99 -13.24 -4.74 14.88
N TRP A 100 -12.38 -3.90 15.50
CA TRP A 100 -12.79 -3.00 16.56
C TRP A 100 -12.66 -1.51 16.25
N ALA A 101 -11.88 -1.15 15.25
CA ALA A 101 -11.53 0.24 14.94
C ALA A 101 -11.74 0.64 13.48
N PHE A 102 -12.13 -0.30 12.61
CA PHE A 102 -12.21 -0.08 11.17
C PHE A 102 -13.67 0.04 10.72
N GLY A 103 -14.21 1.27 10.80
CA GLY A 103 -15.56 1.61 10.34
C GLY A 103 -15.64 1.94 8.85
N GLU A 104 -16.64 2.74 8.48
CA GLU A 104 -16.73 3.33 7.15
C GLU A 104 -15.70 4.45 7.01
N PRO A 105 -15.06 4.57 5.83
CA PRO A 105 -14.02 5.57 5.62
C PRO A 105 -14.61 6.99 5.57
N GLU A 106 -13.89 7.94 6.13
CA GLU A 106 -14.15 9.34 5.86
C GLU A 106 -13.73 9.70 4.43
N LYS A 107 -14.39 10.70 3.82
CA LYS A 107 -14.02 11.15 2.47
C LYS A 107 -12.56 11.58 2.34
N SER A 108 -11.99 12.14 3.40
CA SER A 108 -10.57 12.54 3.48
C SER A 108 -9.58 11.38 3.42
N GLU A 109 -10.03 10.16 3.74
CA GLU A 109 -9.22 8.94 3.72
C GLU A 109 -9.21 8.27 2.35
N LEU A 110 -10.20 8.58 1.50
CA LEU A 110 -10.31 8.05 0.14
C LEU A 110 -9.48 8.91 -0.83
N GLN A 111 -8.18 8.66 -0.88
CA GLN A 111 -7.25 9.39 -1.74
C GLN A 111 -6.84 8.53 -2.94
N PRO A 112 -7.20 8.91 -4.19
CA PRO A 112 -6.92 8.11 -5.39
C PRO A 112 -5.43 7.80 -5.57
N VAL A 113 -4.58 8.82 -5.43
CA VAL A 113 -3.13 8.68 -5.61
C VAL A 113 -2.53 7.70 -4.60
N LEU A 114 -3.00 7.73 -3.35
CA LEU A 114 -2.55 6.84 -2.30
C LEU A 114 -2.95 5.39 -2.57
N LEU A 115 -4.20 5.17 -2.99
CA LEU A 115 -4.68 3.85 -3.39
C LEU A 115 -3.83 3.27 -4.53
N LEU A 116 -3.64 4.05 -5.60
CA LEU A 116 -2.85 3.62 -6.75
C LEU A 116 -1.39 3.38 -6.39
N TRP A 117 -0.85 4.18 -5.46
CA TRP A 117 0.49 3.96 -4.94
C TRP A 117 0.61 2.64 -4.18
N TRP A 118 -0.32 2.32 -3.30
CA TRP A 118 -0.34 1.04 -2.59
C TRP A 118 -0.54 -0.14 -3.55
N MET A 119 -1.39 -0.01 -4.56
CA MET A 119 -1.56 -1.02 -5.60
C MET A 119 -0.26 -1.23 -6.39
N HIS A 120 0.44 -0.16 -6.74
CA HIS A 120 1.73 -0.19 -7.42
C HIS A 120 2.79 -0.97 -6.62
N GLU A 121 2.88 -0.76 -5.30
CA GLU A 121 3.82 -1.48 -4.44
C GLU A 121 3.48 -2.97 -4.28
N ARG A 122 2.27 -3.37 -4.65
CA ARG A 122 1.76 -4.74 -4.54
C ARG A 122 1.38 -5.36 -5.89
N LEU A 123 2.07 -4.97 -6.93
CA LEU A 123 1.93 -5.61 -8.25
C LEU A 123 2.48 -7.03 -8.22
N ASP A 124 1.71 -7.98 -8.75
CA ASP A 124 2.22 -9.31 -9.09
C ASP A 124 2.94 -9.23 -10.44
N ARG A 125 4.24 -8.99 -10.38
CA ARG A 125 5.07 -8.80 -11.57
C ARG A 125 5.11 -10.01 -12.50
N ALA A 126 4.86 -11.21 -11.97
CA ALA A 126 4.80 -12.44 -12.77
C ALA A 126 3.52 -12.52 -13.62
N GLN A 127 2.46 -11.80 -13.23
CA GLN A 127 1.18 -11.76 -13.93
C GLN A 127 1.07 -10.57 -14.88
N LEU A 128 2.02 -9.63 -14.84
CA LEU A 128 2.00 -8.48 -15.75
C LEU A 128 2.25 -8.92 -17.19
N PRO A 129 1.58 -8.28 -18.16
CA PRO A 129 1.88 -8.48 -19.58
C PRO A 129 3.35 -8.19 -19.90
N ALA A 130 3.96 -8.95 -20.79
CA ALA A 130 5.33 -8.74 -21.23
C ALA A 130 5.54 -7.38 -21.91
N GLN A 131 4.50 -6.87 -22.57
CA GLN A 131 4.50 -5.53 -23.15
C GLN A 131 4.00 -4.51 -22.14
N ARG A 132 4.40 -3.23 -22.33
CA ARG A 132 3.87 -2.13 -21.57
C ARG A 132 2.35 -2.07 -21.68
N VAL A 133 1.69 -1.90 -20.55
CA VAL A 133 0.25 -1.62 -20.46
C VAL A 133 0.04 -0.32 -19.70
N VAL A 134 -0.80 0.55 -20.25
CA VAL A 134 -1.19 1.83 -19.65
C VAL A 134 -2.63 1.72 -19.20
N VAL A 135 -2.84 1.83 -17.89
CA VAL A 135 -4.16 1.84 -17.26
C VAL A 135 -4.50 3.27 -16.87
N GLU A 136 -5.59 3.81 -17.39
CA GLU A 136 -6.18 5.08 -16.97
C GLU A 136 -7.28 4.81 -15.93
N PHE A 137 -7.30 5.59 -14.85
CA PHE A 137 -8.33 5.57 -13.82
C PHE A 137 -9.12 6.87 -13.83
N ASP A 138 -10.43 6.77 -14.09
CA ASP A 138 -11.41 7.83 -14.00
C ASP A 138 -12.30 7.54 -12.76
N PHE A 139 -11.88 8.03 -11.60
CA PHE A 139 -12.66 7.91 -10.37
C PHE A 139 -13.75 9.00 -10.33
N LEU A 140 -15.00 8.56 -10.19
CA LEU A 140 -16.17 9.44 -10.33
C LEU A 140 -16.16 10.61 -9.33
N GLU A 141 -15.69 10.37 -8.11
CA GLU A 141 -15.61 11.38 -7.04
C GLU A 141 -14.45 12.36 -7.20
N SER A 142 -13.46 12.02 -8.04
CA SER A 142 -12.24 12.84 -8.24
C SER A 142 -12.29 13.67 -9.52
N ARG A 143 -13.35 13.58 -10.32
CA ARG A 143 -13.44 14.30 -11.59
C ARG A 143 -13.28 15.82 -11.39
N PRO A 144 -12.57 16.47 -12.34
CA PRO A 144 -12.12 15.96 -13.65
C PRO A 144 -10.74 15.26 -13.62
N GLU A 145 -10.10 15.07 -12.47
CA GLU A 145 -8.76 14.49 -12.41
C GLU A 145 -8.77 13.03 -12.80
N ARG A 146 -7.72 12.62 -13.51
CA ARG A 146 -7.45 11.25 -13.91
C ARG A 146 -6.07 10.84 -13.47
N TYR A 147 -5.86 9.54 -13.37
CA TYR A 147 -4.62 8.96 -12.89
C TYR A 147 -4.21 7.78 -13.78
N TRP A 148 -2.93 7.47 -13.84
CA TRP A 148 -2.43 6.38 -14.70
C TRP A 148 -1.47 5.48 -13.94
N LEU A 149 -1.55 4.18 -14.26
CA LEU A 149 -0.50 3.21 -13.99
C LEU A 149 0.13 2.81 -15.33
N VAL A 150 1.44 3.01 -15.44
CA VAL A 150 2.22 2.48 -16.56
C VAL A 150 2.90 1.22 -16.05
N LEU A 151 2.49 0.08 -16.55
CA LEU A 151 2.89 -1.24 -16.05
C LEU A 151 3.84 -1.91 -17.03
N LYS A 152 4.98 -2.40 -16.52
CA LYS A 152 5.93 -3.29 -17.18
C LYS A 152 6.46 -4.28 -16.14
N PRO A 153 6.90 -5.50 -16.53
CA PRO A 153 7.46 -6.47 -15.59
C PRO A 153 8.64 -5.91 -14.77
N GLU A 154 9.52 -5.14 -15.42
CA GLU A 154 10.74 -4.62 -14.77
C GLU A 154 10.50 -3.27 -14.06
N ASP A 155 9.50 -2.51 -14.51
CA ASP A 155 9.26 -1.15 -14.05
C ASP A 155 7.77 -0.83 -14.08
N ALA A 156 7.31 -0.12 -13.07
CA ALA A 156 5.95 0.39 -12.99
C ALA A 156 5.97 1.80 -12.43
N SER A 157 4.99 2.62 -12.80
CA SER A 157 4.90 3.98 -12.28
C SER A 157 3.46 4.44 -12.14
N VAL A 158 3.22 5.26 -11.11
CA VAL A 158 1.97 6.00 -10.89
C VAL A 158 2.16 7.39 -11.46
N CYS A 159 1.27 7.83 -12.35
CA CYS A 159 1.30 9.14 -12.97
C CYS A 159 0.03 9.92 -12.62
N ILE A 160 0.20 11.21 -12.28
CA ILE A 160 -0.90 12.18 -12.04
C ILE A 160 -1.10 13.11 -13.23
N GLN A 161 -0.27 12.96 -14.27
CA GLN A 161 -0.38 13.62 -15.55
C GLN A 161 -0.32 12.55 -16.63
N HIS A 162 -0.98 12.81 -17.75
CA HIS A 162 -1.01 11.87 -18.87
C HIS A 162 0.40 11.44 -19.29
N PRO A 163 0.71 10.13 -19.30
CA PRO A 163 2.09 9.64 -19.49
C PRO A 163 2.59 9.74 -20.94
N GLY A 164 1.78 10.24 -21.88
CA GLY A 164 2.15 10.39 -23.28
C GLY A 164 2.06 9.10 -24.11
N PHE A 165 1.37 8.06 -23.60
CA PHE A 165 1.16 6.80 -24.29
C PHE A 165 -0.34 6.56 -24.55
N GLU A 166 -0.66 5.74 -25.52
CA GLU A 166 -2.02 5.26 -25.72
C GLU A 166 -2.49 4.47 -24.51
N ILE A 167 -3.78 4.55 -24.22
CA ILE A 167 -4.43 3.88 -23.10
C ILE A 167 -4.85 2.48 -23.53
N ASP A 168 -4.41 1.48 -22.82
CA ASP A 168 -4.75 0.07 -23.08
C ASP A 168 -5.96 -0.38 -22.28
N VAL A 169 -6.16 0.18 -21.08
CA VAL A 169 -7.27 -0.13 -20.17
C VAL A 169 -7.80 1.16 -19.58
N LEU A 170 -9.08 1.43 -19.76
CA LEU A 170 -9.79 2.49 -19.02
C LEU A 170 -10.59 1.85 -17.89
N VAL A 171 -10.35 2.32 -16.67
CA VAL A 171 -11.09 1.96 -15.46
C VAL A 171 -11.96 3.13 -15.06
N THR A 172 -13.28 3.02 -15.18
CA THR A 172 -14.22 3.97 -14.59
C THR A 172 -14.78 3.37 -13.33
N ALA A 173 -14.64 4.04 -12.19
CA ALA A 173 -15.01 3.45 -10.91
C ALA A 173 -15.46 4.47 -9.88
N GLU A 174 -16.34 4.01 -8.97
CA GLU A 174 -16.49 4.66 -7.67
C GLU A 174 -15.20 4.40 -6.87
N LEU A 175 -14.59 5.48 -6.37
CA LEU A 175 -13.36 5.36 -5.59
C LEU A 175 -13.58 4.53 -4.32
N SER A 176 -14.73 4.71 -3.67
CA SER A 176 -15.12 3.93 -2.49
C SER A 176 -15.22 2.43 -2.79
N ALA A 177 -15.80 2.05 -3.93
CA ALA A 177 -15.89 0.64 -4.35
C ALA A 177 -14.51 0.05 -4.63
N PHE A 178 -13.62 0.83 -5.26
CA PHE A 178 -12.26 0.38 -5.54
C PHE A 178 -11.45 0.15 -4.24
N PHE A 179 -11.62 1.03 -3.23
CA PHE A 179 -11.07 0.81 -1.89
C PHE A 179 -11.65 -0.44 -1.22
N GLN A 180 -12.96 -0.70 -1.33
CA GLN A 180 -13.58 -1.91 -0.78
C GLN A 180 -13.01 -3.17 -1.41
N VAL A 181 -12.80 -3.17 -2.73
CA VAL A 181 -12.13 -4.28 -3.42
C VAL A 181 -10.69 -4.44 -2.93
N TRP A 182 -9.92 -3.37 -2.87
CA TRP A 182 -8.53 -3.37 -2.42
C TRP A 182 -8.38 -3.91 -0.99
N LEU A 183 -9.32 -3.57 -0.10
CA LEU A 183 -9.34 -4.00 1.29
C LEU A 183 -10.01 -5.36 1.49
N GLY A 184 -10.54 -5.98 0.43
CA GLY A 184 -11.18 -7.29 0.50
C GLY A 184 -12.60 -7.29 1.05
N ARG A 185 -13.24 -6.12 1.23
CA ARG A 185 -14.66 -6.00 1.63
C ARG A 185 -15.62 -6.38 0.50
N MET A 186 -15.19 -6.27 -0.74
CA MET A 186 -15.97 -6.59 -1.94
C MET A 186 -15.13 -7.44 -2.88
N HIS A 187 -15.74 -8.40 -3.56
CA HIS A 187 -15.08 -9.08 -4.67
C HIS A 187 -15.06 -8.19 -5.91
N PHE A 188 -13.98 -8.24 -6.66
CA PHE A 188 -13.86 -7.46 -7.90
C PHE A 188 -14.95 -7.82 -8.92
N SER A 189 -15.33 -9.10 -9.01
CA SER A 189 -16.44 -9.58 -9.84
C SER A 189 -17.79 -8.99 -9.45
N ASP A 190 -18.01 -8.75 -8.15
CA ASP A 190 -19.25 -8.14 -7.67
C ASP A 190 -19.29 -6.66 -8.01
N ALA A 191 -18.18 -5.96 -7.83
CA ALA A 191 -18.06 -4.56 -8.21
C ALA A 191 -18.29 -4.34 -9.73
N LEU A 192 -17.84 -5.28 -10.58
CA LEU A 192 -18.14 -5.27 -12.03
C LEU A 192 -19.63 -5.53 -12.31
N ARG A 193 -20.22 -6.52 -11.64
CA ARG A 193 -21.64 -6.87 -11.82
C ARG A 193 -22.58 -5.75 -11.37
N GLU A 194 -22.20 -5.03 -10.32
CA GLU A 194 -22.93 -3.88 -9.78
C GLU A 194 -22.63 -2.57 -10.53
N GLU A 195 -21.82 -2.63 -11.57
CA GLU A 195 -21.38 -1.48 -12.38
C GLU A 195 -20.66 -0.37 -11.60
N ARG A 196 -20.19 -0.67 -10.39
CA ARG A 196 -19.43 0.25 -9.55
C ARG A 196 -17.97 0.38 -10.00
N ILE A 197 -17.49 -0.62 -10.75
CA ILE A 197 -16.23 -0.60 -11.49
C ILE A 197 -16.54 -1.07 -12.91
N GLN A 198 -16.08 -0.34 -13.90
CA GLN A 198 -16.21 -0.68 -15.31
C GLN A 198 -14.84 -0.71 -15.95
N LEU A 199 -14.60 -1.67 -16.83
CA LEU A 199 -13.37 -1.80 -17.60
C LEU A 199 -13.69 -1.68 -19.09
N ASP A 200 -13.04 -0.76 -19.77
CA ASP A 200 -13.02 -0.66 -21.22
C ASP A 200 -11.61 -1.01 -21.72
N ALA A 201 -11.48 -2.18 -22.31
CA ALA A 201 -10.22 -2.73 -22.79
C ALA A 201 -10.47 -3.96 -23.69
N PRO A 202 -9.45 -4.43 -24.42
CA PRO A 202 -9.51 -5.74 -25.09
C PRO A 202 -9.85 -6.87 -24.10
N PRO A 203 -10.69 -7.86 -24.49
CA PRO A 203 -11.17 -8.91 -23.59
C PRO A 203 -10.07 -9.70 -22.85
N ALA A 204 -8.89 -9.81 -23.46
CA ALA A 204 -7.74 -10.46 -22.85
C ALA A 204 -7.23 -9.68 -21.64
N LEU A 205 -7.14 -8.36 -21.74
CA LEU A 205 -6.68 -7.48 -20.64
C LEU A 205 -7.72 -7.41 -19.52
N ILE A 206 -9.02 -7.37 -19.86
CA ILE A 206 -10.11 -7.41 -18.85
C ILE A 206 -9.98 -8.65 -17.97
N ARG A 207 -9.75 -9.82 -18.57
CA ARG A 207 -9.60 -11.08 -17.80
C ARG A 207 -8.34 -11.12 -16.94
N GLN A 208 -7.26 -10.49 -17.40
CA GLN A 208 -5.98 -10.49 -16.70
C GLN A 208 -5.89 -9.40 -15.61
N PHE A 209 -6.60 -8.29 -15.78
CA PHE A 209 -6.50 -7.11 -14.92
C PHE A 209 -6.53 -7.42 -13.41
N PRO A 210 -7.48 -8.25 -12.89
CA PRO A 210 -7.53 -8.55 -11.46
C PRO A 210 -6.30 -9.29 -10.94
N SER A 211 -5.60 -10.05 -11.78
CA SER A 211 -4.42 -10.83 -11.38
C SER A 211 -3.14 -9.99 -11.28
N TRP A 212 -3.14 -8.76 -11.78
CA TRP A 212 -1.98 -7.89 -11.73
C TRP A 212 -1.71 -7.33 -10.33
N PHE A 213 -2.72 -7.36 -9.46
CA PHE A 213 -2.65 -6.74 -8.14
C PHE A 213 -2.87 -7.76 -7.03
N THR A 214 -1.95 -7.79 -6.08
CA THR A 214 -2.17 -8.45 -4.80
C THR A 214 -2.91 -7.49 -3.88
N LEU A 215 -4.00 -7.93 -3.26
CA LEU A 215 -4.81 -7.10 -2.36
C LEU A 215 -3.99 -6.56 -1.17
N SER A 216 -4.56 -5.59 -0.47
CA SER A 216 -3.98 -5.03 0.75
C SER A 216 -3.54 -6.13 1.74
N LEU A 217 -2.46 -5.88 2.46
CA LEU A 217 -2.03 -6.75 3.58
C LEU A 217 -3.16 -6.92 4.61
N ALA A 218 -4.03 -5.93 4.74
CA ALA A 218 -5.17 -5.98 5.65
C ALA A 218 -6.36 -6.83 5.13
N ALA A 219 -6.41 -7.18 3.83
CA ALA A 219 -7.57 -7.82 3.25
C ALA A 219 -7.99 -9.15 3.94
N PRO A 220 -7.08 -10.04 4.36
CA PRO A 220 -7.46 -11.24 5.11
C PRO A 220 -8.14 -10.90 6.44
N ALA A 221 -7.60 -9.94 7.19
CA ALA A 221 -8.14 -9.52 8.47
C ALA A 221 -9.51 -8.84 8.34
N VAL A 222 -9.68 -8.01 7.31
CA VAL A 222 -10.95 -7.34 7.01
C VAL A 222 -12.04 -8.36 6.65
N ARG A 223 -11.71 -9.35 5.82
CA ARG A 223 -12.64 -10.45 5.48
C ARG A 223 -13.02 -11.29 6.69
N ALA A 224 -12.05 -11.62 7.56
CA ALA A 224 -12.32 -12.35 8.79
C ALA A 224 -13.29 -11.59 9.71
N ALA A 225 -13.06 -10.30 9.91
CA ALA A 225 -13.93 -9.45 10.73
C ALA A 225 -15.36 -9.36 10.18
N MET A 226 -15.55 -9.33 8.86
CA MET A 226 -16.88 -9.32 8.22
C MET A 226 -17.64 -10.62 8.43
N ASN A 227 -16.95 -11.77 8.49
CA ASN A 227 -17.58 -13.07 8.69
C ASN A 227 -17.95 -13.34 10.16
N GLU A 228 -17.43 -12.54 11.10
CA GLU A 228 -17.71 -12.64 12.53
C GLU A 228 -18.80 -11.65 13.01
N SER A 229 -19.24 -10.74 12.13
CA SER A 229 -20.26 -9.71 12.41
C SER A 229 -21.65 -10.18 11.97
#